data_c96fb851777058b756f2707ffcd66800
#
_entry.id   c96fb851777058b756f2707ffcd66800
#
_cell.length_a   1.000
_cell.length_b   1.000
_cell.length_c   1.000
_cell.angle_alpha   90.00
_cell.angle_beta   90.00
_cell.angle_gamma   90.00
#
_symmetry.space_group_name_H-M   'P 1'
#
loop_
_entity.id
_entity.type
_entity.pdbx_description
1 polymer ?
#
loop_
_entity_poly.entity_id
_entity_poly.type
_entity_poly.pdbx_seq_one_letter_code
_entity_poly.pdbx_strand_id
1 'polypeptide(L)'
;MFSRELASHGRAFVNYQALSGVEVKDMTIDGFPAKLFFNPARVRSVMADVSPEALQKRACFLCPDGVEEHQLTHNWDSPTGHTYYIRVNPFPIFSPHFTVSSSVHERQELLPHLESMLHLAKEL
;
A
#
# COMPACT_ATOMS: atom_id res chain seq x y z
N MET A 1 -10.59 9.04 7.30
CA MET A 1 -9.13 8.87 7.18
C MET A 1 -8.60 9.34 5.84
N PHE A 2 -8.99 8.72 4.70
CA PHE A 2 -8.44 8.98 3.37
C PHE A 2 -8.36 10.47 2.95
N SER A 3 -9.47 11.20 3.02
CA SER A 3 -9.50 12.63 2.63
C SER A 3 -8.62 13.52 3.52
N ARG A 4 -8.49 13.19 4.81
CA ARG A 4 -7.62 13.92 5.73
C ARG A 4 -6.14 13.67 5.42
N GLU A 5 -5.81 12.43 5.10
CA GLU A 5 -4.46 12.03 4.68
C GLU A 5 -4.04 12.79 3.43
N LEU A 6 -4.88 12.80 2.38
CA LEU A 6 -4.57 13.52 1.15
C LEU A 6 -4.38 15.03 1.37
N ALA A 7 -5.05 15.62 2.36
CA ALA A 7 -4.87 17.03 2.69
C ALA A 7 -3.55 17.34 3.42
N SER A 8 -3.00 16.36 4.15
CA SER A 8 -1.82 16.54 5.01
C SER A 8 -0.53 15.94 4.43
N HIS A 9 -0.64 14.89 3.62
CA HIS A 9 0.50 14.15 3.09
C HIS A 9 0.78 14.55 1.63
N GLY A 10 1.66 15.53 1.43
CA GLY A 10 1.92 16.14 0.11
C GLY A 10 2.30 15.14 -0.98
N ARG A 11 3.09 14.09 -0.68
CA ARG A 11 3.45 13.06 -1.65
C ARG A 11 2.24 12.23 -2.08
N ALA A 12 1.41 11.80 -1.14
CA ALA A 12 0.18 11.07 -1.44
C ALA A 12 -0.73 11.93 -2.32
N PHE A 13 -0.96 13.19 -1.96
CA PHE A 13 -1.79 14.11 -2.75
C PHE A 13 -1.35 14.18 -4.21
N VAL A 14 -0.07 14.46 -4.47
CA VAL A 14 0.47 14.56 -5.84
C VAL A 14 0.31 13.24 -6.61
N ASN A 15 0.61 12.11 -5.97
CA ASN A 15 0.53 10.81 -6.63
C ASN A 15 -0.91 10.36 -6.88
N TYR A 16 -1.88 10.74 -6.04
CA TYR A 16 -3.30 10.50 -6.30
C TYR A 16 -3.84 11.37 -7.43
N GLN A 17 -3.39 12.62 -7.54
CA GLN A 17 -3.70 13.46 -8.69
C GLN A 17 -3.15 12.87 -9.99
N ALA A 18 -1.95 12.29 -9.97
CA ALA A 18 -1.33 11.65 -11.12
C ALA A 18 -2.09 10.40 -11.63
N LEU A 19 -3.04 9.84 -10.85
CA LEU A 19 -3.90 8.75 -11.34
C LEU A 19 -4.79 9.17 -12.52
N SER A 20 -5.07 10.45 -12.69
CA SER A 20 -5.79 10.95 -13.88
C SER A 20 -5.02 10.73 -15.19
N GLY A 21 -3.71 10.56 -15.13
CA GLY A 21 -2.84 10.26 -16.28
C GLY A 21 -2.59 8.77 -16.50
N VAL A 22 -3.29 7.88 -15.80
CA VAL A 22 -3.16 6.43 -15.99
C VAL A 22 -3.85 6.01 -17.27
N GLU A 23 -3.11 5.35 -18.13
CA GLU A 23 -3.64 4.71 -19.34
C GLU A 23 -4.10 3.29 -19.02
N VAL A 24 -5.31 2.95 -19.47
CA VAL A 24 -5.89 1.61 -19.27
C VAL A 24 -6.17 0.98 -20.63
N LYS A 25 -5.67 -0.24 -20.82
CA LYS A 25 -5.91 -1.02 -22.04
C LYS A 25 -6.59 -2.34 -21.66
N ASP A 26 -7.75 -2.59 -22.27
CA ASP A 26 -8.40 -3.89 -22.20
C ASP A 26 -7.68 -4.89 -23.11
N MET A 27 -7.49 -6.10 -22.60
CA MET A 27 -6.83 -7.19 -23.32
C MET A 27 -7.40 -8.55 -22.89
N THR A 28 -7.04 -9.58 -23.64
CA THR A 28 -7.38 -10.96 -23.28
C THR A 28 -6.09 -11.75 -23.14
N ILE A 29 -5.96 -12.48 -22.03
CA ILE A 29 -4.82 -13.37 -21.74
C ILE A 29 -5.40 -14.76 -21.55
N ASP A 30 -5.01 -15.71 -22.40
CA ASP A 30 -5.47 -17.11 -22.37
C ASP A 30 -7.01 -17.26 -22.29
N GLY A 31 -7.73 -16.37 -23.01
CA GLY A 31 -9.20 -16.37 -23.04
C GLY A 31 -9.87 -15.62 -21.87
N PHE A 32 -9.11 -15.11 -20.91
CA PHE A 32 -9.64 -14.35 -19.76
C PHE A 32 -9.53 -12.85 -20.00
N PRO A 33 -10.58 -12.05 -19.67
CA PRO A 33 -10.51 -10.61 -19.75
C PRO A 33 -9.49 -10.07 -18.73
N ALA A 34 -8.63 -9.18 -19.17
CA ALA A 34 -7.61 -8.53 -18.34
C ALA A 34 -7.54 -7.03 -18.65
N LYS A 35 -7.04 -6.25 -17.71
CA LYS A 35 -6.77 -4.83 -17.87
C LYS A 35 -5.30 -4.54 -17.61
N LEU A 36 -4.65 -3.88 -18.56
CA LEU A 36 -3.30 -3.36 -18.40
C LEU A 36 -3.38 -1.90 -17.96
N PHE A 37 -2.76 -1.58 -16.83
CA PHE A 37 -2.65 -0.22 -16.31
C PHE A 37 -1.22 0.27 -16.50
N PHE A 38 -1.06 1.36 -17.23
CA PHE A 38 0.21 2.06 -17.36
C PHE A 38 0.16 3.36 -16.57
N ASN A 39 0.97 3.44 -15.51
CA ASN A 39 1.07 4.62 -14.66
C ASN A 39 2.51 5.16 -14.69
N PRO A 40 2.78 6.22 -15.49
CA PRO A 40 4.13 6.77 -15.62
C PRO A 40 4.66 7.37 -14.30
N ALA A 41 3.78 7.83 -13.41
CA ALA A 41 4.19 8.40 -12.11
C ALA A 41 4.81 7.34 -11.16
N ARG A 42 4.61 6.06 -11.43
CA ARG A 42 5.14 4.96 -10.60
C ARG A 42 6.55 4.50 -10.98
N VAL A 43 7.14 5.02 -12.03
CA VAL A 43 8.48 4.59 -12.49
C VAL A 43 9.49 4.60 -11.36
N ARG A 44 9.54 5.65 -10.54
CA ARG A 44 10.47 5.74 -9.40
C ARG A 44 10.27 4.65 -8.36
N SER A 45 9.03 4.27 -8.07
CA SER A 45 8.75 3.23 -7.05
C SER A 45 9.07 1.82 -7.56
N VAL A 46 8.92 1.60 -8.88
CA VAL A 46 9.24 0.31 -9.52
C VAL A 46 10.76 0.14 -9.69
N MET A 47 11.49 1.24 -9.90
CA MET A 47 12.96 1.26 -10.07
C MET A 47 13.72 1.38 -8.74
N ALA A 48 13.06 1.21 -7.60
CA ALA A 48 13.73 1.24 -6.31
C ALA A 48 14.80 0.13 -6.21
N ASP A 49 15.96 0.49 -5.67
CA ASP A 49 17.02 -0.49 -5.42
C ASP A 49 16.58 -1.47 -4.32
N VAL A 50 16.50 -2.74 -4.69
CA VAL A 50 16.14 -3.87 -3.81
C VAL A 50 17.29 -4.82 -3.56
N SER A 51 18.55 -4.38 -3.83
CA SER A 51 19.73 -5.16 -3.46
C SER A 51 19.77 -5.43 -1.96
N PRO A 52 20.38 -6.55 -1.50
CA PRO A 52 20.50 -6.85 -0.08
C PRO A 52 21.15 -5.70 0.72
N GLU A 53 22.14 -5.04 0.14
CA GLU A 53 22.86 -3.92 0.73
C GLU A 53 21.96 -2.69 0.90
N ALA A 54 21.11 -2.38 -0.08
CA ALA A 54 20.17 -1.28 -0.01
C ALA A 54 19.06 -1.56 1.01
N LEU A 55 18.58 -2.82 1.07
CA LEU A 55 17.55 -3.24 2.03
C LEU A 55 18.03 -3.17 3.48
N GLN A 56 19.30 -3.53 3.74
CA GLN A 56 19.88 -3.45 5.09
C GLN A 56 20.07 -2.02 5.60
N LYS A 57 20.29 -1.07 4.69
CA LYS A 57 20.58 0.34 5.03
C LYS A 57 19.32 1.19 5.27
N ARG A 58 18.17 0.76 4.82
CA ARG A 58 16.93 1.55 4.95
C ARG A 58 16.05 1.03 6.08
N ALA A 59 15.38 1.95 6.79
CA ALA A 59 14.30 1.60 7.70
C ALA A 59 13.16 0.89 6.95
N CYS A 60 12.51 -0.04 7.63
CA CYS A 60 11.34 -0.69 7.08
C CYS A 60 10.18 0.31 6.97
N PHE A 61 9.73 0.63 5.77
CA PHE A 61 8.66 1.61 5.54
C PHE A 61 7.28 1.14 6.04
N LEU A 62 7.14 -0.12 6.43
CA LEU A 62 5.92 -0.65 7.05
C LEU A 62 5.91 -0.50 8.57
N CYS A 63 7.09 -0.40 9.19
CA CYS A 63 7.24 -0.19 10.62
C CYS A 63 6.97 1.27 11.03
N PRO A 64 6.60 1.53 12.29
CA PRO A 64 6.37 2.89 12.78
C PRO A 64 7.52 3.86 12.51
N ASP A 65 8.76 3.39 12.69
CA ASP A 65 9.98 4.21 12.50
C ASP A 65 10.28 4.55 11.04
N GLY A 66 9.65 3.85 10.08
CA GLY A 66 9.80 4.08 8.65
C GLY A 66 8.65 4.84 8.00
N VAL A 67 7.67 5.27 8.80
CA VAL A 67 6.50 6.02 8.32
C VAL A 67 6.93 7.42 7.86
N GLU A 68 6.41 7.86 6.73
CA GLU A 68 6.67 9.22 6.23
C GLU A 68 6.05 10.28 7.15
N GLU A 69 6.70 11.43 7.22
CA GLU A 69 6.19 12.59 7.96
C GLU A 69 4.76 12.91 7.51
N HIS A 70 3.88 13.13 8.49
CA HIS A 70 2.45 13.41 8.28
C HIS A 70 1.60 12.26 7.72
N GLN A 71 2.14 11.06 7.55
CA GLN A 71 1.35 9.89 7.17
C GLN A 71 0.51 9.41 8.36
N LEU A 72 -0.81 9.48 8.22
CA LEU A 72 -1.74 9.03 9.27
C LEU A 72 -1.77 7.49 9.34
N THR A 73 -1.73 6.98 10.57
CA THR A 73 -1.88 5.56 10.85
C THR A 73 -3.18 5.33 11.61
N HIS A 74 -3.99 4.41 11.11
CA HIS A 74 -5.14 3.89 11.83
C HIS A 74 -4.83 2.49 12.34
N ASN A 75 -5.01 2.26 13.64
CA ASN A 75 -4.85 0.96 14.23
C ASN A 75 -6.14 0.16 14.07
N TRP A 76 -6.00 -1.09 13.69
CA TRP A 76 -7.10 -2.05 13.63
C TRP A 76 -6.71 -3.31 14.42
N ASP A 77 -7.48 -3.61 15.44
CA ASP A 77 -7.30 -4.79 16.26
C ASP A 77 -8.17 -5.93 15.72
N SER A 78 -7.53 -6.95 15.19
CA SER A 78 -8.21 -8.12 14.66
C SER A 78 -8.83 -8.97 15.78
N PRO A 79 -10.00 -9.59 15.57
CA PRO A 79 -10.55 -10.58 16.48
C PRO A 79 -9.61 -11.76 16.79
N THR A 80 -8.60 -11.98 15.95
CA THR A 80 -7.58 -13.02 16.15
C THR A 80 -6.45 -12.61 17.11
N GLY A 81 -6.50 -11.38 17.66
CA GLY A 81 -5.51 -10.86 18.61
C GLY A 81 -4.30 -10.18 17.99
N HIS A 82 -4.28 -10.01 16.65
CA HIS A 82 -3.24 -9.25 15.97
C HIS A 82 -3.66 -7.79 15.79
N THR A 83 -2.73 -6.85 15.97
CA THR A 83 -2.93 -5.44 15.66
C THR A 83 -2.27 -5.10 14.32
N TYR A 84 -2.98 -4.35 13.49
CA TYR A 84 -2.50 -3.89 12.18
C TYR A 84 -2.55 -2.38 12.07
N TYR A 85 -1.65 -1.85 11.26
CA TYR A 85 -1.65 -0.46 10.82
C TYR A 85 -2.29 -0.34 9.44
N ILE A 86 -3.30 0.48 9.32
CA ILE A 86 -3.92 0.85 8.03
C ILE A 86 -3.45 2.25 7.68
N ARG A 87 -2.81 2.41 6.53
CA ARG A 87 -2.27 3.68 6.03
C ARG A 87 -2.66 3.89 4.58
N VAL A 88 -2.86 5.14 4.18
CA VAL A 88 -2.99 5.46 2.75
C VAL A 88 -1.68 5.15 2.05
N ASN A 89 -1.72 4.39 0.96
CA ASN A 89 -0.52 4.10 0.19
C ASN A 89 -0.10 5.36 -0.58
N PRO A 90 1.10 5.93 -0.33
CA PRO A 90 1.55 7.13 -1.03
C PRO A 90 1.89 6.91 -2.51
N PHE A 91 1.94 5.65 -2.97
CA PHE A 91 2.16 5.27 -4.37
C PHE A 91 0.98 4.46 -4.90
N PRO A 92 -0.20 5.09 -5.11
CA PRO A 92 -1.41 4.37 -5.44
C PRO A 92 -1.35 3.72 -6.83
N ILE A 93 -2.08 2.61 -6.97
CA ILE A 93 -2.42 1.99 -8.26
C ILE A 93 -3.81 2.44 -8.70
N PHE A 94 -4.70 2.62 -7.73
CA PHE A 94 -6.09 3.08 -7.87
C PHE A 94 -6.49 3.89 -6.63
N SER A 95 -7.70 4.43 -6.61
CA SER A 95 -8.21 5.21 -5.46
C SER A 95 -9.52 4.61 -4.95
N PRO A 96 -9.68 4.42 -3.61
CA PRO A 96 -8.65 4.54 -2.58
C PRO A 96 -7.71 3.33 -2.56
N HIS A 97 -6.46 3.55 -2.14
CA HIS A 97 -5.47 2.47 -1.99
C HIS A 97 -4.84 2.54 -0.60
N PHE A 98 -5.04 1.51 0.20
CA PHE A 98 -4.47 1.39 1.54
C PHE A 98 -3.40 0.30 1.59
N THR A 99 -2.45 0.48 2.49
CA THR A 99 -1.52 -0.56 2.91
C THR A 99 -1.91 -1.00 4.32
N VAL A 100 -2.09 -2.29 4.50
CA VAL A 100 -2.33 -2.91 5.80
C VAL A 100 -1.07 -3.69 6.17
N SER A 101 -0.46 -3.35 7.29
CA SER A 101 0.77 -3.99 7.77
C SER A 101 0.61 -4.43 9.22
N SER A 102 1.27 -5.52 9.62
CA SER A 102 1.36 -5.89 11.02
C SER A 102 1.98 -4.76 11.86
N SER A 103 1.53 -4.60 13.08
CA SER A 103 2.13 -3.67 14.05
C SER A 103 3.50 -4.13 14.54
N VAL A 104 3.84 -5.40 14.30
CA VAL A 104 5.11 -6.02 14.67
C VAL A 104 5.97 -6.22 13.41
N HIS A 105 7.28 -5.98 13.53
CA HIS A 105 8.21 -6.27 12.44
C HIS A 105 8.41 -7.78 12.31
N GLU A 106 7.87 -8.36 11.26
CA GLU A 106 7.89 -9.78 11.00
C GLU A 106 7.99 -10.08 9.49
N ARG A 107 8.17 -11.35 9.15
CA ARG A 107 8.17 -11.78 7.75
C ARG A 107 6.78 -11.64 7.16
N GLN A 108 6.72 -11.28 5.88
CA GLN A 108 5.46 -11.23 5.13
C GLN A 108 5.01 -12.66 4.78
N GLU A 109 4.27 -13.27 5.68
CA GLU A 109 3.69 -14.59 5.50
C GLU A 109 2.16 -14.48 5.45
N LEU A 110 1.52 -15.19 4.52
CA LEU A 110 0.07 -15.11 4.34
C LEU A 110 -0.68 -15.89 5.41
N LEU A 111 -0.27 -17.14 5.66
CA LEU A 111 -1.06 -18.08 6.46
C LEU A 111 -1.34 -17.62 7.88
N PRO A 112 -0.37 -17.07 8.65
CA PRO A 112 -0.63 -16.58 10.01
C PRO A 112 -1.64 -15.42 10.08
N HIS A 113 -1.83 -14.70 8.96
CA HIS A 113 -2.65 -13.49 8.90
C HIS A 113 -3.94 -13.67 8.10
N LEU A 114 -4.16 -14.84 7.48
CA LEU A 114 -5.28 -15.06 6.56
C LEU A 114 -6.64 -14.81 7.22
N GLU A 115 -6.84 -15.31 8.44
CA GLU A 115 -8.08 -15.12 9.18
C GLU A 115 -8.33 -13.63 9.49
N SER A 116 -7.31 -12.91 9.95
CA SER A 116 -7.38 -11.46 10.15
C SER A 116 -7.76 -10.72 8.86
N MET A 117 -7.15 -11.09 7.73
CA MET A 117 -7.46 -10.48 6.43
C MET A 117 -8.91 -10.72 6.01
N LEU A 118 -9.46 -11.91 6.28
CA LEU A 118 -10.86 -12.23 6.01
C LEU A 118 -11.82 -11.43 6.92
N HIS A 119 -11.45 -11.22 8.18
CA HIS A 119 -12.21 -10.35 9.09
C HIS A 119 -12.22 -8.91 8.59
N LEU A 120 -11.05 -8.35 8.26
CA LEU A 120 -10.96 -6.99 7.74
C LEU A 120 -11.78 -6.81 6.45
N ALA A 121 -11.73 -7.78 5.54
CA ALA A 121 -12.49 -7.74 4.29
C ALA A 121 -14.01 -7.76 4.47
N LYS A 122 -14.50 -8.23 5.63
CA LYS A 122 -15.94 -8.17 5.97
C LYS A 122 -16.37 -6.85 6.58
N GLU A 123 -15.42 -6.09 7.14
CA GLU A 123 -15.68 -4.79 7.77
C GLU A 123 -15.61 -3.63 6.76
N LEU A 124 -14.95 -3.83 5.61
CA LEU A 124 -14.81 -2.85 4.52
C LEU A 124 -15.96 -2.91 3.52
#